data_0f3e7a49f5fbf32b1dd486dce4424257
#
_entry.id   0f3e7a49f5fbf32b1dd486dce4424257
#
_cell.length_a   1.000
_cell.length_b   1.000
_cell.length_c   1.000
_cell.angle_alpha   90.00
_cell.angle_beta   90.00
_cell.angle_gamma   90.00
#
_symmetry.space_group_name_H-M   'P 1'
#
loop_
_entity.id
_entity.type
_entity.pdbx_description
1 polymer ?
#
loop_
_entity_poly.entity_id
_entity_poly.type
_entity_poly.pdbx_seq_one_letter_code
_entity_poly.pdbx_strand_id
1 'polypeptide(L)'
;HACFGTKINSTIGMMLGSLLESTLGSPVTTKADAYRICLSSKKRISEKDLINELTSKFELYDIMSTAIKDTNDMTWKIWCVAKQFGIVERGAVYDFKQSRYISERYTDTPIVKEAIRELFHDRFDLLNTESILEKIKNKEINIVWIDAKNFSTLADPILDNTTKNYPSPANVDKSILDLVKKRLAKTQHRLVCARCGIWQMLVTPETIPSRLKCRYCNGEQITATYFSDFDLQKIIQKNHSGKKL
;
A
#
# COMPACT_ATOMS: atom_id res chain seq x y z
N HIS A 1 13.33 -11.60 -9.28
CA HIS A 1 13.06 -12.84 -10.02
C HIS A 1 12.91 -13.99 -9.03
N ALA A 2 11.84 -14.76 -9.14
CA ALA A 2 11.49 -15.87 -8.24
C ALA A 2 10.77 -16.95 -9.08
N CYS A 3 11.46 -18.06 -9.33
CA CYS A 3 10.99 -19.10 -10.23
C CYS A 3 10.24 -20.22 -9.48
N PHE A 4 9.32 -19.85 -8.56
CA PHE A 4 8.62 -20.83 -7.72
C PHE A 4 7.23 -21.18 -8.25
N GLY A 5 6.81 -20.59 -9.36
CA GLY A 5 5.48 -20.78 -9.92
C GLY A 5 4.45 -19.73 -9.44
N THR A 6 3.35 -19.61 -10.17
CA THR A 6 2.41 -18.49 -9.99
C THR A 6 1.79 -18.43 -8.59
N LYS A 7 1.34 -19.56 -8.02
CA LYS A 7 0.67 -19.56 -6.71
C LYS A 7 1.61 -19.17 -5.58
N ILE A 8 2.82 -19.73 -5.57
CA ILE A 8 3.83 -19.42 -4.54
C ILE A 8 4.27 -17.97 -4.67
N ASN A 9 4.59 -17.50 -5.89
CA ASN A 9 4.97 -16.12 -6.12
C ASN A 9 3.84 -15.14 -5.76
N SER A 10 2.58 -15.49 -6.01
CA SER A 10 1.43 -14.68 -5.58
C SER A 10 1.32 -14.62 -4.05
N THR A 11 1.57 -15.74 -3.37
CA THR A 11 1.56 -15.79 -1.90
C THR A 11 2.68 -14.91 -1.33
N ILE A 12 3.92 -15.06 -1.82
CA ILE A 12 5.06 -14.23 -1.38
C ILE A 12 4.80 -12.75 -1.70
N GLY A 13 4.29 -12.45 -2.89
CA GLY A 13 3.99 -11.09 -3.31
C GLY A 13 2.95 -10.42 -2.42
N MET A 14 1.84 -11.10 -2.12
CA MET A 14 0.79 -10.60 -1.24
C MET A 14 1.29 -10.39 0.20
N MET A 15 2.02 -11.37 0.74
CA MET A 15 2.64 -11.31 2.06
C MET A 15 3.60 -10.11 2.16
N LEU A 16 4.55 -10.01 1.23
CA LEU A 16 5.52 -8.90 1.20
C LEU A 16 4.82 -7.54 1.01
N GLY A 17 3.81 -7.47 0.15
CA GLY A 17 3.02 -6.26 -0.02
C GLY A 17 2.43 -5.78 1.31
N SER A 18 1.75 -6.65 2.02
CA SER A 18 1.11 -6.35 3.31
C SER A 18 2.13 -5.95 4.39
N LEU A 19 3.24 -6.70 4.52
CA LEU A 19 4.28 -6.41 5.51
C LEU A 19 5.01 -5.10 5.21
N LEU A 20 5.40 -4.88 3.96
CA LEU A 20 6.07 -3.66 3.54
C LEU A 20 5.15 -2.43 3.63
N GLU A 21 3.85 -2.55 3.36
CA GLU A 21 2.89 -1.46 3.61
C GLU A 21 2.90 -1.03 5.08
N SER A 22 2.89 -2.01 5.99
CA SER A 22 2.97 -1.76 7.43
C SER A 22 4.28 -1.08 7.82
N THR A 23 5.41 -1.58 7.32
CA THR A 23 6.76 -1.07 7.65
C THR A 23 7.03 0.30 7.03
N LEU A 24 6.69 0.49 5.75
CA LEU A 24 6.94 1.73 5.03
C LEU A 24 5.86 2.80 5.31
N GLY A 25 4.68 2.40 5.79
CA GLY A 25 3.52 3.29 5.92
C GLY A 25 3.14 3.94 4.58
N SER A 26 3.22 3.18 3.48
CA SER A 26 2.92 3.61 2.11
C SER A 26 2.38 2.42 1.34
N PRO A 27 1.35 2.59 0.49
CA PRO A 27 0.80 1.50 -0.31
C PRO A 27 1.87 0.81 -1.15
N VAL A 28 1.81 -0.52 -1.19
CA VAL A 28 2.68 -1.36 -2.02
C VAL A 28 1.81 -2.17 -2.98
N THR A 29 1.96 -1.90 -4.27
CA THR A 29 1.28 -2.68 -5.29
C THR A 29 2.12 -3.89 -5.65
N THR A 30 1.48 -5.05 -5.74
CA THR A 30 2.14 -6.32 -6.04
C THR A 30 1.62 -6.92 -7.34
N LYS A 31 2.51 -7.47 -8.14
CA LYS A 31 2.19 -8.31 -9.29
C LYS A 31 3.09 -9.52 -9.26
N ALA A 32 2.55 -10.69 -9.59
CA ALA A 32 3.36 -11.91 -9.64
C ALA A 32 2.98 -12.77 -10.85
N ASP A 33 3.97 -13.45 -11.40
CA ASP A 33 3.80 -14.52 -12.39
C ASP A 33 4.66 -15.74 -11.99
N ALA A 34 4.77 -16.73 -12.85
CA ALA A 34 5.48 -17.95 -12.51
C ALA A 34 7.00 -17.74 -12.23
N TYR A 35 7.59 -16.64 -12.67
CA TYR A 35 9.02 -16.38 -12.64
C TYR A 35 9.42 -15.12 -11.88
N ARG A 36 8.45 -14.26 -11.49
CA ARG A 36 8.74 -12.93 -10.99
C ARG A 36 7.70 -12.46 -9.99
N ILE A 37 8.16 -11.60 -9.09
CA ILE A 37 7.32 -10.82 -8.19
C ILE A 37 7.74 -9.36 -8.39
N CYS A 38 6.80 -8.49 -8.72
CA CYS A 38 7.01 -7.06 -8.84
C CYS A 38 6.34 -6.36 -7.66
N LEU A 39 7.11 -5.58 -6.92
CA LEU A 39 6.65 -4.73 -5.83
C LEU A 39 6.88 -3.28 -6.24
N SER A 40 5.83 -2.46 -6.16
CA SER A 40 5.90 -1.04 -6.50
C SER A 40 5.37 -0.19 -5.35
N SER A 41 6.16 0.77 -4.91
CA SER A 41 5.83 1.71 -3.84
C SER A 41 6.32 3.11 -4.18
N LYS A 42 5.66 4.13 -3.63
CA LYS A 42 6.14 5.51 -3.70
C LYS A 42 7.40 5.73 -2.85
N LYS A 43 7.62 4.91 -1.85
CA LYS A 43 8.84 4.92 -1.04
C LYS A 43 9.80 3.86 -1.55
N ARG A 44 11.10 4.17 -1.46
CA ARG A 44 12.15 3.20 -1.81
C ARG A 44 12.07 2.01 -0.88
N ILE A 45 12.00 0.82 -1.47
CA ILE A 45 12.14 -0.45 -0.76
C ILE A 45 13.64 -0.75 -0.72
N SER A 46 14.21 -0.91 0.47
CA SER A 46 15.63 -1.28 0.61
C SER A 46 15.79 -2.80 0.66
N GLU A 47 17.02 -3.25 0.38
CA GLU A 47 17.40 -4.65 0.55
C GLU A 47 17.10 -5.16 1.97
N LYS A 48 17.44 -4.34 2.98
CA LYS A 48 17.22 -4.68 4.39
C LYS A 48 15.74 -4.88 4.72
N ASP A 49 14.87 -4.02 4.20
CA ASP A 49 13.42 -4.15 4.42
C ASP A 49 12.93 -5.48 3.86
N LEU A 50 13.35 -5.81 2.62
CA LEU A 50 12.93 -7.04 1.95
C LEU A 50 13.43 -8.30 2.68
N ILE A 51 14.71 -8.33 3.05
CA ILE A 51 15.31 -9.47 3.74
C ILE A 51 14.69 -9.65 5.12
N ASN A 52 14.47 -8.56 5.87
CA ASN A 52 13.84 -8.62 7.18
C ASN A 52 12.43 -9.24 7.09
N GLU A 53 11.62 -8.82 6.12
CA GLU A 53 10.26 -9.35 5.97
C GLU A 53 10.27 -10.82 5.51
N LEU A 54 11.23 -11.24 4.69
CA LEU A 54 11.36 -12.65 4.24
C LEU A 54 11.88 -13.58 5.34
N THR A 55 12.62 -13.06 6.34
CA THR A 55 13.26 -13.88 7.38
C THR A 55 12.60 -13.74 8.75
N SER A 56 11.63 -12.84 8.91
CA SER A 56 10.91 -12.64 10.16
C SER A 56 10.07 -13.87 10.53
N LYS A 57 9.76 -13.99 11.82
CA LYS A 57 8.87 -15.04 12.32
C LYS A 57 7.44 -14.51 12.33
N PHE A 58 6.56 -15.15 11.58
CA PHE A 58 5.13 -14.86 11.56
C PHE A 58 4.35 -16.11 11.14
N GLU A 59 3.08 -16.12 11.45
CA GLU A 59 2.14 -17.11 10.95
C GLU A 59 1.63 -16.65 9.58
N LEU A 60 2.07 -17.34 8.50
CA LEU A 60 1.75 -16.97 7.12
C LEU A 60 0.24 -16.91 6.90
N TYR A 61 -0.51 -17.85 7.48
CA TYR A 61 -1.96 -17.90 7.39
C TYR A 61 -2.61 -16.61 7.91
N ASP A 62 -2.16 -16.08 9.05
CA ASP A 62 -2.75 -14.88 9.68
C ASP A 62 -2.50 -13.63 8.83
N ILE A 63 -1.26 -13.48 8.32
CA ILE A 63 -0.93 -12.37 7.41
C ILE A 63 -1.78 -12.45 6.15
N MET A 64 -1.81 -13.61 5.51
CA MET A 64 -2.56 -13.81 4.27
C MET A 64 -4.06 -13.61 4.48
N SER A 65 -4.62 -14.15 5.56
CA SER A 65 -6.04 -13.98 5.91
C SER A 65 -6.41 -12.51 6.11
N THR A 66 -5.49 -11.70 6.64
CA THR A 66 -5.68 -10.26 6.80
C THR A 66 -5.51 -9.52 5.48
N ALA A 67 -4.46 -9.85 4.71
CA ALA A 67 -4.13 -9.18 3.45
C ALA A 67 -5.22 -9.34 2.38
N ILE A 68 -5.93 -10.48 2.35
CA ILE A 68 -6.97 -10.73 1.33
C ILE A 68 -8.32 -10.10 1.65
N LYS A 69 -8.62 -9.73 2.92
CA LYS A 69 -9.96 -9.30 3.36
C LYS A 69 -10.58 -8.22 2.50
N ASP A 70 -9.79 -7.22 2.12
CA ASP A 70 -10.25 -6.05 1.38
C ASP A 70 -10.00 -6.14 -0.12
N THR A 71 -9.65 -7.33 -0.63
CA THR A 71 -9.40 -7.54 -2.05
C THR A 71 -10.68 -7.76 -2.84
N ASN A 72 -10.66 -7.39 -4.13
CA ASN A 72 -11.77 -7.66 -5.04
C ASN A 72 -12.01 -9.16 -5.21
N ASP A 73 -10.94 -9.97 -5.19
CA ASP A 73 -11.05 -11.44 -5.29
C ASP A 73 -11.80 -12.01 -4.08
N MET A 74 -11.52 -11.51 -2.88
CA MET A 74 -12.26 -11.92 -1.68
C MET A 74 -13.73 -11.50 -1.73
N THR A 75 -14.00 -10.26 -2.17
CA THR A 75 -15.36 -9.76 -2.32
C THR A 75 -16.17 -10.61 -3.31
N TRP A 76 -15.56 -10.96 -4.43
CA TRP A 76 -16.16 -11.88 -5.41
C TRP A 76 -16.38 -13.28 -4.85
N LYS A 77 -15.38 -13.83 -4.14
CA LYS A 77 -15.47 -15.17 -3.56
C LYS A 77 -16.55 -15.25 -2.49
N ILE A 78 -16.67 -14.23 -1.63
CA ILE A 78 -17.77 -14.13 -0.65
C ILE A 78 -19.14 -14.14 -1.34
N TRP A 79 -19.29 -13.43 -2.45
CA TRP A 79 -20.53 -13.46 -3.23
C TRP A 79 -20.87 -14.86 -3.72
N CYS A 80 -19.88 -15.58 -4.24
CA CYS A 80 -20.08 -16.96 -4.73
C CYS A 80 -20.49 -17.90 -3.58
N VAL A 81 -19.77 -17.82 -2.46
CA VAL A 81 -20.05 -18.65 -1.27
C VAL A 81 -21.40 -18.28 -0.65
N ALA A 82 -21.73 -16.98 -0.56
CA ALA A 82 -23.04 -16.54 -0.05
C ALA A 82 -24.23 -17.09 -0.87
N LYS A 83 -24.05 -17.27 -2.18
CA LYS A 83 -25.03 -17.97 -3.03
C LYS A 83 -25.14 -19.45 -2.69
N GLN A 84 -24.03 -20.12 -2.42
CA GLN A 84 -24.03 -21.53 -2.03
C GLN A 84 -24.72 -21.74 -0.69
N PHE A 85 -24.52 -20.82 0.26
CA PHE A 85 -25.17 -20.84 1.58
C PHE A 85 -26.61 -20.29 1.58
N GLY A 86 -27.13 -19.84 0.43
CA GLY A 86 -28.50 -19.34 0.32
C GLY A 86 -28.77 -17.97 0.92
N ILE A 87 -27.73 -17.22 1.27
CA ILE A 87 -27.85 -15.82 1.75
C ILE A 87 -28.17 -14.88 0.60
N VAL A 88 -27.63 -15.19 -0.58
CA VAL A 88 -27.90 -14.50 -1.81
C VAL A 88 -28.63 -15.44 -2.75
N GLU A 89 -29.65 -14.94 -3.43
CA GLU A 89 -30.37 -15.69 -4.42
C GLU A 89 -29.46 -16.19 -5.55
N ARG A 90 -29.63 -17.44 -6.00
CA ARG A 90 -28.74 -18.05 -7.01
C ARG A 90 -28.68 -17.26 -8.32
N GLY A 91 -29.81 -16.66 -8.74
CA GLY A 91 -29.91 -15.84 -9.94
C GLY A 91 -29.46 -14.41 -9.81
N ALA A 92 -29.15 -13.95 -8.60
CA ALA A 92 -28.75 -12.54 -8.35
C ALA A 92 -27.48 -12.16 -9.12
N VAL A 93 -27.51 -10.98 -9.73
CA VAL A 93 -26.34 -10.37 -10.36
C VAL A 93 -25.34 -9.91 -9.29
N TYR A 94 -24.05 -10.00 -9.60
CA TYR A 94 -23.01 -9.57 -8.66
C TYR A 94 -23.18 -8.11 -8.25
N ASP A 95 -23.21 -7.86 -6.94
CA ASP A 95 -23.22 -6.54 -6.34
C ASP A 95 -22.06 -6.41 -5.35
N PHE A 96 -21.13 -5.50 -5.68
CA PHE A 96 -19.94 -5.25 -4.88
C PHE A 96 -20.27 -4.73 -3.48
N LYS A 97 -21.25 -3.81 -3.37
CA LYS A 97 -21.64 -3.24 -2.08
C LYS A 97 -22.29 -4.28 -1.17
N GLN A 98 -23.17 -5.10 -1.75
CA GLN A 98 -23.80 -6.18 -1.02
C GLN A 98 -22.77 -7.25 -0.59
N SER A 99 -21.81 -7.58 -1.44
CA SER A 99 -20.71 -8.48 -1.09
C SER A 99 -19.90 -7.98 0.08
N ARG A 100 -19.53 -6.69 0.11
CA ARG A 100 -18.84 -6.08 1.23
C ARG A 100 -19.66 -6.11 2.50
N TYR A 101 -20.93 -5.75 2.42
CA TYR A 101 -21.85 -5.86 3.55
C TYR A 101 -21.90 -7.29 4.11
N ILE A 102 -21.95 -8.30 3.25
CA ILE A 102 -21.93 -9.72 3.67
C ILE A 102 -20.58 -10.02 4.36
N SER A 103 -19.45 -9.58 3.82
CA SER A 103 -18.13 -9.77 4.43
C SER A 103 -18.06 -9.22 5.86
N GLU A 104 -18.56 -8.01 6.05
CA GLU A 104 -18.55 -7.32 7.34
C GLU A 104 -19.56 -7.97 8.33
N ARG A 105 -20.76 -8.28 7.85
CA ARG A 105 -21.85 -8.83 8.67
C ARG A 105 -21.60 -10.26 9.12
N TYR A 106 -20.96 -11.06 8.28
CA TYR A 106 -20.71 -12.48 8.52
C TYR A 106 -19.22 -12.77 8.84
N THR A 107 -18.47 -11.78 9.30
CA THR A 107 -17.10 -11.97 9.82
C THR A 107 -17.12 -13.11 10.86
N ASP A 108 -16.12 -13.96 10.85
CA ASP A 108 -15.95 -15.13 11.74
C ASP A 108 -16.98 -16.28 11.54
N THR A 109 -17.92 -16.15 10.62
CA THR A 109 -18.85 -17.21 10.29
C THR A 109 -18.25 -18.24 9.29
N PRO A 110 -18.86 -19.42 9.14
CA PRO A 110 -18.44 -20.40 8.14
C PRO A 110 -18.38 -19.87 6.71
N ILE A 111 -19.18 -18.87 6.36
CA ILE A 111 -19.23 -18.28 5.01
C ILE A 111 -17.92 -17.59 4.68
N VAL A 112 -17.44 -16.71 5.57
CA VAL A 112 -16.20 -15.99 5.34
C VAL A 112 -15.00 -16.94 5.44
N LYS A 113 -15.03 -17.91 6.37
CA LYS A 113 -13.98 -18.92 6.47
C LYS A 113 -13.89 -19.79 5.22
N GLU A 114 -15.03 -20.19 4.65
CA GLU A 114 -15.07 -20.96 3.41
C GLU A 114 -14.59 -20.13 2.22
N ALA A 115 -14.98 -18.87 2.13
CA ALA A 115 -14.49 -17.97 1.08
C ALA A 115 -12.95 -17.80 1.13
N ILE A 116 -12.39 -17.68 2.34
CA ILE A 116 -10.92 -17.63 2.54
C ILE A 116 -10.29 -18.95 2.10
N ARG A 117 -10.85 -20.09 2.52
CA ARG A 117 -10.34 -21.42 2.18
C ARG A 117 -10.34 -21.66 0.67
N GLU A 118 -11.46 -21.36 -0.01
CA GLU A 118 -11.54 -21.49 -1.47
C GLU A 118 -10.57 -20.55 -2.17
N LEU A 119 -10.44 -19.30 -1.72
CA LEU A 119 -9.51 -18.34 -2.32
C LEU A 119 -8.06 -18.79 -2.16
N PHE A 120 -7.69 -19.32 -0.99
CA PHE A 120 -6.36 -19.87 -0.75
C PHE A 120 -6.09 -21.04 -1.68
N HIS A 121 -7.03 -21.99 -1.78
CA HIS A 121 -6.88 -23.13 -2.67
C HIS A 121 -6.72 -22.72 -4.14
N ASP A 122 -7.49 -21.73 -4.60
CA ASP A 122 -7.52 -21.33 -6.01
C ASP A 122 -6.30 -20.51 -6.42
N ARG A 123 -5.85 -19.60 -5.55
CA ARG A 123 -4.88 -18.53 -5.90
C ARG A 123 -3.54 -18.64 -5.25
N PHE A 124 -3.44 -19.30 -4.10
CA PHE A 124 -2.26 -19.28 -3.25
C PHE A 124 -1.76 -20.69 -2.92
N ASP A 125 -0.53 -20.79 -2.43
CA ASP A 125 0.08 -22.02 -1.96
C ASP A 125 0.88 -21.74 -0.68
N LEU A 126 0.19 -21.82 0.46
CA LEU A 126 0.79 -21.48 1.74
C LEU A 126 1.86 -22.49 2.16
N LEU A 127 1.57 -23.79 2.06
CA LEU A 127 2.47 -24.85 2.52
C LEU A 127 3.83 -24.82 1.82
N ASN A 128 3.81 -24.76 0.48
CA ASN A 128 5.08 -24.70 -0.26
C ASN A 128 5.77 -23.34 -0.09
N THR A 129 5.01 -22.27 0.14
CA THR A 129 5.60 -20.94 0.44
C THR A 129 6.32 -20.95 1.77
N GLU A 130 5.76 -21.53 2.84
CA GLU A 130 6.42 -21.69 4.14
C GLU A 130 7.74 -22.46 4.00
N SER A 131 7.72 -23.58 3.26
CA SER A 131 8.94 -24.34 2.98
C SER A 131 10.02 -23.50 2.27
N ILE A 132 9.64 -22.67 1.31
CA ILE A 132 10.58 -21.78 0.61
C ILE A 132 11.12 -20.70 1.54
N LEU A 133 10.27 -20.08 2.35
CA LEU A 133 10.69 -19.08 3.34
C LEU A 133 11.67 -19.66 4.36
N GLU A 134 11.44 -20.90 4.80
CA GLU A 134 12.40 -21.61 5.67
C GLU A 134 13.74 -21.85 4.99
N LYS A 135 13.75 -22.27 3.72
CA LYS A 135 14.98 -22.44 2.94
C LYS A 135 15.74 -21.12 2.74
N ILE A 136 15.03 -20.02 2.54
CA ILE A 136 15.64 -18.68 2.48
C ILE A 136 16.27 -18.33 3.83
N LYS A 137 15.56 -18.56 4.93
CA LYS A 137 16.01 -18.29 6.29
C LYS A 137 17.24 -19.14 6.67
N ASN A 138 17.27 -20.40 6.25
CA ASN A 138 18.38 -21.30 6.47
C ASN A 138 19.55 -21.08 5.49
N LYS A 139 19.44 -20.10 4.58
CA LYS A 139 20.43 -19.80 3.54
C LYS A 139 20.66 -20.94 2.53
N GLU A 140 19.70 -21.83 2.39
CA GLU A 140 19.70 -22.83 1.31
C GLU A 140 19.35 -22.19 -0.03
N ILE A 141 18.53 -21.12 0.00
CA ILE A 141 18.24 -20.24 -1.14
C ILE A 141 18.89 -18.90 -0.87
N ASN A 142 19.81 -18.50 -1.73
CA ASN A 142 20.49 -17.21 -1.62
C ASN A 142 19.72 -16.13 -2.37
N ILE A 143 19.56 -14.96 -1.72
CA ILE A 143 19.02 -13.76 -2.33
C ILE A 143 20.18 -12.94 -2.85
N VAL A 144 20.14 -12.58 -4.14
CA VAL A 144 21.13 -11.70 -4.77
C VAL A 144 20.46 -10.37 -5.05
N TRP A 145 20.95 -9.31 -4.41
CA TRP A 145 20.50 -7.96 -4.65
C TRP A 145 21.29 -7.32 -5.79
N ILE A 146 20.59 -6.75 -6.75
CA ILE A 146 21.18 -6.03 -7.87
C ILE A 146 20.52 -4.65 -7.95
N ASP A 147 21.31 -3.60 -7.75
CA ASP A 147 20.83 -2.21 -7.92
C ASP A 147 20.96 -1.84 -9.41
N ALA A 148 19.87 -2.02 -10.16
CA ALA A 148 19.85 -1.76 -11.59
C ALA A 148 19.10 -0.45 -11.89
N LYS A 149 19.67 0.37 -12.79
CA LYS A 149 18.99 1.59 -13.27
C LYS A 149 17.80 1.28 -14.18
N ASN A 150 17.89 0.18 -14.92
CA ASN A 150 16.86 -0.30 -15.85
C ASN A 150 16.49 -1.73 -15.51
N PHE A 151 15.22 -2.06 -15.71
CA PHE A 151 14.77 -3.45 -15.59
C PHE A 151 15.38 -4.33 -16.70
N SER A 152 15.57 -5.61 -16.40
CA SER A 152 15.99 -6.58 -17.39
C SER A 152 14.84 -6.86 -18.38
N THR A 153 15.15 -7.27 -19.61
CA THR A 153 14.15 -7.70 -20.59
C THR A 153 13.26 -8.82 -20.07
N LEU A 154 13.76 -9.62 -19.12
CA LEU A 154 12.96 -10.64 -18.45
C LEU A 154 11.87 -10.02 -17.53
N ALA A 155 11.99 -8.77 -17.10
CA ALA A 155 10.99 -8.07 -16.28
C ALA A 155 9.90 -7.39 -17.12
N ASP A 156 10.15 -7.07 -18.38
CA ASP A 156 9.23 -6.32 -19.26
C ASP A 156 7.79 -6.88 -19.27
N PRO A 157 7.56 -8.21 -19.40
CA PRO A 157 6.20 -8.74 -19.46
C PRO A 157 5.37 -8.51 -18.20
N ILE A 158 5.99 -8.36 -17.02
CA ILE A 158 5.23 -8.08 -15.77
C ILE A 158 4.98 -6.58 -15.62
N LEU A 159 5.83 -5.74 -16.22
CA LEU A 159 5.68 -4.29 -16.21
C LEU A 159 4.62 -3.84 -17.22
N ASP A 160 4.62 -4.42 -18.43
CA ASP A 160 3.70 -4.08 -19.51
C ASP A 160 2.25 -4.55 -19.27
N ASN A 161 2.04 -5.58 -18.45
CA ASN A 161 0.71 -6.08 -18.12
C ASN A 161 -0.04 -5.11 -17.18
N THR A 162 -0.45 -3.96 -17.69
CA THR A 162 -1.31 -3.00 -16.98
C THR A 162 -2.72 -3.53 -16.70
N THR A 163 -3.12 -4.68 -17.27
CA THR A 163 -4.49 -5.19 -17.28
C THR A 163 -4.80 -6.34 -16.33
N LYS A 164 -3.80 -6.97 -15.71
CA LYS A 164 -4.05 -7.96 -14.64
C LYS A 164 -3.65 -7.36 -13.30
N ASN A 165 -4.50 -6.50 -12.80
CA ASN A 165 -4.41 -6.03 -11.43
C ASN A 165 -4.62 -7.21 -10.49
N TYR A 166 -3.55 -7.68 -9.84
CA TYR A 166 -3.72 -8.35 -8.56
C TYR A 166 -4.36 -7.33 -7.61
N PRO A 167 -5.29 -7.78 -6.78
CA PRO A 167 -6.05 -6.85 -5.98
C PRO A 167 -5.12 -6.03 -5.09
N SER A 168 -5.04 -4.73 -5.39
CA SER A 168 -4.70 -3.75 -4.35
C SER A 168 -5.82 -3.83 -3.31
N PRO A 169 -5.52 -3.81 -2.01
CA PRO A 169 -6.57 -3.69 -1.01
C PRO A 169 -7.46 -2.51 -1.40
N ALA A 170 -8.76 -2.78 -1.57
CA ALA A 170 -9.73 -1.76 -2.01
C ALA A 170 -9.95 -0.67 -0.95
N ASN A 171 -9.44 -0.90 0.27
CA ASN A 171 -9.39 0.06 1.36
C ASN A 171 -8.06 -0.08 2.10
N VAL A 172 -7.44 1.05 2.29
CA VAL A 172 -6.34 1.19 3.25
C VAL A 172 -6.87 0.81 4.62
N ASP A 173 -6.34 -0.24 5.21
CA ASP A 173 -6.72 -0.70 6.55
C ASP A 173 -6.68 0.49 7.52
N LYS A 174 -7.63 0.54 8.47
CA LYS A 174 -7.66 1.58 9.50
C LYS A 174 -6.31 1.74 10.20
N SER A 175 -5.60 0.64 10.42
CA SER A 175 -4.25 0.62 11.01
C SER A 175 -3.23 1.37 10.13
N ILE A 176 -3.28 1.19 8.81
CA ILE A 176 -2.41 1.90 7.86
C ILE A 176 -2.80 3.37 7.79
N LEU A 177 -4.11 3.69 7.77
CA LEU A 177 -4.59 5.07 7.85
C LEU A 177 -4.12 5.76 9.12
N ASP A 178 -4.16 5.09 10.26
CA ASP A 178 -3.71 5.64 11.53
C ASP A 178 -2.18 5.82 11.58
N LEU A 179 -1.41 4.89 10.99
CA LEU A 179 0.03 5.04 10.83
C LEU A 179 0.38 6.20 9.90
N VAL A 180 -0.32 6.32 8.76
CA VAL A 180 -0.14 7.43 7.82
C VAL A 180 -0.51 8.76 8.49
N LYS A 181 -1.63 8.83 9.21
CA LYS A 181 -2.05 10.01 9.97
C LYS A 181 -1.00 10.40 11.02
N LYS A 182 -0.53 9.44 11.85
CA LYS A 182 0.51 9.68 12.86
C LYS A 182 1.82 10.18 12.24
N ARG A 183 2.19 9.66 11.07
CA ARG A 183 3.38 10.12 10.35
C ARG A 183 3.19 11.52 9.77
N LEU A 184 2.06 11.77 9.10
CA LEU A 184 1.74 13.09 8.56
C LEU A 184 1.66 14.14 9.66
N ALA A 185 1.08 13.79 10.82
CA ALA A 185 1.00 14.66 11.98
C ALA A 185 2.39 15.10 12.51
N LYS A 186 3.41 14.25 12.37
CA LYS A 186 4.79 14.53 12.76
C LYS A 186 5.67 15.09 11.63
N THR A 187 5.18 15.09 10.39
CA THR A 187 5.97 15.60 9.26
C THR A 187 6.04 17.12 9.31
N GLN A 188 7.24 17.66 9.21
CA GLN A 188 7.46 19.11 9.18
C GLN A 188 7.06 19.69 7.82
N HIS A 189 6.29 20.74 7.84
CA HIS A 189 5.90 21.54 6.70
C HIS A 189 6.36 22.98 6.88
N ARG A 190 6.68 23.62 5.76
CA ARG A 190 6.98 25.04 5.70
C ARG A 190 5.71 25.80 5.31
N LEU A 191 5.25 26.66 6.19
CA LEU A 191 4.18 27.61 5.88
C LEU A 191 4.80 28.88 5.32
N VAL A 192 4.24 29.40 4.23
CA VAL A 192 4.69 30.63 3.58
C VAL A 192 3.48 31.52 3.32
N CYS A 193 3.62 32.83 3.56
CA CYS A 193 2.59 33.79 3.18
C CYS A 193 2.51 33.90 1.64
N ALA A 194 1.41 33.49 1.04
CA ALA A 194 1.19 33.56 -0.39
C ALA A 194 1.04 35.01 -0.91
N ARG A 195 0.75 35.98 -0.01
CA ARG A 195 0.61 37.39 -0.39
C ARG A 195 1.95 38.11 -0.52
N CYS A 196 2.88 37.96 0.43
CA CYS A 196 4.13 38.70 0.43
C CYS A 196 5.38 37.83 0.30
N GLY A 197 5.32 36.55 0.56
CA GLY A 197 6.46 35.62 0.55
C GLY A 197 7.52 35.86 1.63
N ILE A 198 7.35 36.88 2.49
CA ILE A 198 8.38 37.24 3.49
C ILE A 198 8.26 36.36 4.72
N TRP A 199 7.05 36.14 5.21
CA TRP A 199 6.79 35.35 6.38
C TRP A 199 6.81 33.85 6.06
N GLN A 200 7.54 33.12 6.89
CA GLN A 200 7.58 31.67 6.86
C GLN A 200 7.65 31.11 8.28
N MET A 201 7.17 29.90 8.46
CA MET A 201 7.18 29.17 9.73
C MET A 201 7.26 27.68 9.46
N LEU A 202 8.09 26.96 10.21
CA LEU A 202 8.11 25.49 10.20
C LEU A 202 7.15 24.99 11.27
N VAL A 203 6.25 24.09 10.87
CA VAL A 203 5.23 23.51 11.76
C VAL A 203 5.05 22.05 11.45
N THR A 204 4.56 21.30 12.43
CA THR A 204 3.91 20.02 12.21
C THR A 204 2.39 20.22 12.24
N PRO A 205 1.57 19.38 11.60
CA PRO A 205 0.11 19.48 11.68
C PRO A 205 -0.45 19.54 13.10
N GLU A 206 0.24 18.92 14.08
CA GLU A 206 -0.14 18.96 15.49
C GLU A 206 0.08 20.33 16.16
N THR A 207 1.04 21.12 15.63
CA THR A 207 1.44 22.40 16.22
C THR A 207 0.93 23.62 15.46
N ILE A 208 0.09 23.41 14.43
CA ILE A 208 -0.47 24.51 13.64
C ILE A 208 -1.45 25.31 14.51
N PRO A 209 -1.24 26.65 14.66
CA PRO A 209 -2.19 27.50 15.34
C PRO A 209 -3.55 27.54 14.61
N SER A 210 -4.64 27.62 15.37
CA SER A 210 -6.00 27.68 14.82
C SER A 210 -6.29 28.94 13.98
N ARG A 211 -5.50 29.99 14.12
CA ARG A 211 -5.55 31.22 13.30
C ARG A 211 -4.16 31.58 12.86
N LEU A 212 -3.96 31.61 11.55
CA LEU A 212 -2.69 31.98 10.93
C LEU A 212 -2.83 33.32 10.22
N LYS A 213 -2.00 34.28 10.62
CA LYS A 213 -1.87 35.58 9.95
C LYS A 213 -0.39 35.91 9.72
N CYS A 214 -0.13 36.48 8.57
CA CYS A 214 1.21 36.95 8.26
C CYS A 214 1.58 38.16 9.14
N ARG A 215 2.71 38.09 9.87
CA ARG A 215 3.18 39.18 10.73
C ARG A 215 3.65 40.42 9.95
N TYR A 216 3.92 40.29 8.65
CA TYR A 216 4.44 41.39 7.82
C TYR A 216 3.35 42.12 7.02
N CYS A 217 2.40 41.39 6.47
CA CYS A 217 1.37 42.00 5.62
C CYS A 217 -0.06 41.80 6.13
N ASN A 218 -0.20 41.20 7.30
CA ASN A 218 -1.51 40.86 7.93
C ASN A 218 -2.43 40.00 7.07
N GLY A 219 -1.91 39.41 5.97
CA GLY A 219 -2.66 38.54 5.08
C GLY A 219 -2.95 37.19 5.72
N GLU A 220 -4.10 36.63 5.40
CA GLU A 220 -4.55 35.32 5.89
C GLU A 220 -4.28 34.20 4.88
N GLN A 221 -3.76 34.55 3.69
CA GLN A 221 -3.42 33.59 2.66
C GLN A 221 -2.07 32.93 2.97
N ILE A 222 -2.13 31.80 3.67
CA ILE A 222 -0.96 31.01 4.04
C ILE A 222 -1.00 29.71 3.22
N THR A 223 0.10 29.38 2.57
CA THR A 223 0.27 28.10 1.86
C THR A 223 1.26 27.22 2.56
N ALA A 224 1.11 25.90 2.43
CA ALA A 224 2.02 24.91 2.95
C ALA A 224 2.80 24.26 1.81
N THR A 225 4.10 24.02 2.05
CA THR A 225 4.97 23.30 1.13
C THR A 225 5.87 22.32 1.90
N TYR A 226 6.62 21.51 1.20
CA TYR A 226 7.59 20.63 1.84
C TYR A 226 8.63 21.44 2.60
N PHE A 227 9.11 20.91 3.70
CA PHE A 227 10.07 21.61 4.56
C PHE A 227 11.35 22.04 3.81
N SER A 228 11.78 21.23 2.83
CA SER A 228 12.97 21.45 1.99
C SER A 228 12.75 22.36 0.79
N ASP A 229 11.51 22.79 0.51
CA ASP A 229 11.20 23.62 -0.64
C ASP A 229 11.39 25.12 -0.28
N PHE A 230 12.45 25.70 -0.82
CA PHE A 230 12.78 27.12 -0.69
C PHE A 230 12.42 27.94 -1.93
N ASP A 231 12.05 27.29 -3.03
CA ASP A 231 11.87 27.98 -4.31
C ASP A 231 10.51 28.66 -4.39
N LEU A 232 9.48 28.07 -3.76
CA LEU A 232 8.15 28.68 -3.70
C LEU A 232 8.21 30.09 -3.06
N GLN A 233 8.98 30.27 -2.00
CA GLN A 233 9.13 31.58 -1.35
C GLN A 233 9.74 32.61 -2.30
N LYS A 234 10.81 32.24 -3.01
CA LYS A 234 11.48 33.13 -4.00
C LYS A 234 10.54 33.52 -5.14
N ILE A 235 9.74 32.56 -5.63
CA ILE A 235 8.74 32.79 -6.69
C ILE A 235 7.68 33.80 -6.23
N ILE A 236 7.14 33.64 -5.03
CA ILE A 236 6.14 34.55 -4.46
C ILE A 236 6.73 35.95 -4.29
N GLN A 237 7.94 36.08 -3.74
CA GLN A 237 8.61 37.36 -3.56
C GLN A 237 8.87 38.07 -4.88
N LYS A 238 9.34 37.35 -5.90
CA LYS A 238 9.60 37.87 -7.23
C LYS A 238 8.32 38.41 -7.90
N ASN A 239 7.22 37.64 -7.78
CA ASN A 239 5.92 38.07 -8.33
C ASN A 239 5.32 39.25 -7.57
N HIS A 240 5.58 39.38 -6.27
CA HIS A 240 5.14 40.52 -5.48
C HIS A 240 5.94 41.78 -5.81
N SER A 241 7.25 41.67 -6.05
CA SER A 241 8.13 42.76 -6.40
C SER A 241 7.83 43.30 -7.83
N GLY A 242 7.43 42.43 -8.76
CA GLY A 242 7.05 42.81 -10.14
C GLY A 242 5.70 43.50 -10.29
N LYS A 243 4.87 43.53 -9.21
CA LYS A 243 3.57 44.25 -9.19
C LYS A 243 3.64 45.64 -8.58
N LYS A 244 4.82 46.15 -8.29
CA LYS A 244 5.05 47.53 -7.84
C LYS A 244 5.61 48.40 -8.96
N LEU A 245 4.87 48.45 -10.09
CA LEU A 245 5.02 49.46 -11.15
C LEU A 245 3.66 50.03 -11.47
#